data_f1358369d2985537a091be05b56fc773
#
_entry.id   f1358369d2985537a091be05b56fc773
#
_cell.length_a   1.000
_cell.length_b   1.000
_cell.length_c   1.000
_cell.angle_alpha   90.00
_cell.angle_beta   90.00
_cell.angle_gamma   90.00
#
_symmetry.space_group_name_H-M   'P 1'
#
loop_
_entity.id
_entity.type
_entity.pdbx_description
1 polymer ?
#
loop_
_entity_poly.entity_id
_entity_poly.type
_entity_poly.pdbx_seq_one_letter_code
_entity_poly.pdbx_strand_id
1 'polypeptide(L)'
;MLPLLLASSSTYRRELLARLHLPFVCSSPDIDESHQPGESAIELVKRLAEQKARALAASHPAHLIIGSDQVAVLGERIIGKPHTFDKAREQLLAASGASVTFLTGLALLNSQTGHCQVDCVPFTVHMRQLDEARIERYLRLEQPYDCAGSFKAEGLGVSLFQSTEGSDATSLIGLPLIRLIDMLLAEGVQIP
;
A
#
# COMPACT_ATOMS: atom_id res chain seq x y z
N MET A 1 17.56 4.12 -20.23
CA MET A 1 16.72 3.98 -19.02
C MET A 1 16.59 2.49 -18.72
N LEU A 2 16.84 2.07 -17.48
CA LEU A 2 16.60 0.69 -17.06
C LEU A 2 15.08 0.39 -17.11
N PRO A 3 14.66 -0.81 -17.55
CA PRO A 3 13.26 -1.19 -17.54
C PRO A 3 12.68 -1.22 -16.12
N LEU A 4 11.39 -0.85 -16.00
CA LEU A 4 10.68 -0.86 -14.71
C LEU A 4 10.00 -2.21 -14.46
N LEU A 5 10.10 -2.69 -13.23
CA LEU A 5 9.41 -3.88 -12.74
C LEU A 5 8.65 -3.55 -11.47
N LEU A 6 7.34 -3.82 -11.45
CA LEU A 6 6.54 -3.77 -10.22
C LEU A 6 6.49 -5.15 -9.57
N ALA A 7 7.10 -5.28 -8.39
CA ALA A 7 7.14 -6.50 -7.58
C ALA A 7 5.81 -6.68 -6.82
N SER A 8 4.70 -6.88 -7.54
CA SER A 8 3.37 -7.00 -6.95
C SER A 8 2.37 -7.63 -7.92
N SER A 9 1.43 -8.42 -7.39
CA SER A 9 0.23 -8.90 -8.08
C SER A 9 -0.99 -7.98 -7.90
N SER A 10 -0.86 -6.90 -7.11
CA SER A 10 -1.96 -5.98 -6.83
C SER A 10 -2.39 -5.20 -8.07
N THR A 11 -3.67 -5.34 -8.45
CA THR A 11 -4.29 -4.57 -9.54
C THR A 11 -4.29 -3.08 -9.22
N TYR A 12 -4.52 -2.70 -7.96
CA TYR A 12 -4.52 -1.31 -7.51
C TYR A 12 -3.16 -0.63 -7.72
N ARG A 13 -2.07 -1.28 -7.33
CA ARG A 13 -0.71 -0.76 -7.53
C ARG A 13 -0.35 -0.66 -9.01
N ARG A 14 -0.77 -1.64 -9.81
CA ARG A 14 -0.57 -1.62 -11.26
C ARG A 14 -1.29 -0.43 -11.91
N GLU A 15 -2.55 -0.19 -11.55
CA GLU A 15 -3.34 0.93 -12.07
C GLU A 15 -2.75 2.30 -11.65
N LEU A 16 -2.23 2.41 -10.42
CA LEU A 16 -1.54 3.61 -9.96
C LEU A 16 -0.26 3.86 -10.76
N LEU A 17 0.60 2.84 -10.90
CA LEU A 17 1.85 2.98 -11.64
C LEU A 17 1.61 3.34 -13.12
N ALA A 18 0.55 2.81 -13.72
CA ALA A 18 0.18 3.12 -15.10
C ALA A 18 -0.12 4.62 -15.33
N ARG A 19 -0.48 5.37 -14.28
CA ARG A 19 -0.70 6.83 -14.38
C ARG A 19 0.56 7.62 -14.72
N LEU A 20 1.74 7.05 -14.50
CA LEU A 20 3.01 7.68 -14.85
C LEU A 20 3.35 7.56 -16.36
N HIS A 21 2.56 6.80 -17.12
CA HIS A 21 2.76 6.55 -18.56
C HIS A 21 4.16 6.01 -18.92
N LEU A 22 4.83 5.36 -17.96
CA LEU A 22 6.09 4.66 -18.16
C LEU A 22 5.82 3.20 -18.50
N PRO A 23 6.57 2.57 -19.41
CA PRO A 23 6.45 1.14 -19.65
C PRO A 23 6.99 0.36 -18.47
N PHE A 24 6.25 -0.63 -18.00
CA PHE A 24 6.66 -1.52 -16.91
C PHE A 24 6.07 -2.92 -17.08
N VAL A 25 6.67 -3.88 -16.39
CA VAL A 25 6.15 -5.23 -16.24
C VAL A 25 5.83 -5.51 -14.77
N CYS A 26 4.97 -6.50 -14.51
CA CYS A 26 4.65 -6.94 -13.16
C CYS A 26 5.11 -8.37 -12.94
N SER A 27 5.65 -8.65 -11.77
CA SER A 27 5.96 -9.99 -11.29
C SER A 27 5.64 -10.10 -9.81
N SER A 28 5.02 -11.20 -9.39
CA SER A 28 4.70 -11.41 -7.98
C SER A 28 5.92 -12.00 -7.26
N PRO A 29 6.45 -11.34 -6.22
CA PRO A 29 7.50 -11.92 -5.40
C PRO A 29 6.93 -12.98 -4.47
N ASP A 30 7.70 -14.03 -4.20
CA ASP A 30 7.42 -15.02 -3.16
C ASP A 30 8.33 -14.74 -1.96
N ILE A 31 7.76 -14.17 -0.90
CA ILE A 31 8.47 -13.84 0.35
C ILE A 31 7.62 -14.18 1.56
N ASP A 32 8.26 -14.38 2.72
CA ASP A 32 7.58 -14.46 4.00
C ASP A 32 7.18 -13.06 4.47
N GLU A 33 5.88 -12.79 4.50
CA GLU A 33 5.31 -11.51 4.93
C GLU A 33 4.96 -11.47 6.43
N SER A 34 5.38 -12.46 7.22
CA SER A 34 5.08 -12.52 8.64
C SER A 34 5.72 -11.37 9.42
N HIS A 35 5.00 -10.88 10.43
CA HIS A 35 5.47 -9.85 11.36
C HIS A 35 6.56 -10.44 12.27
N GLN A 36 7.66 -9.70 12.45
CA GLN A 36 8.76 -10.11 13.32
C GLN A 36 8.53 -9.62 14.76
N PRO A 37 9.01 -10.36 15.78
CA PRO A 37 8.89 -9.92 17.17
C PRO A 37 9.55 -8.55 17.40
N GLY A 38 8.78 -7.62 18.00
CA GLY A 38 9.26 -6.27 18.32
C GLY A 38 9.33 -5.29 17.15
N GLU A 39 8.94 -5.71 15.94
CA GLU A 39 8.94 -4.87 14.76
C GLU A 39 7.77 -3.89 14.79
N SER A 40 8.04 -2.60 14.62
CA SER A 40 6.99 -1.59 14.44
C SER A 40 6.30 -1.72 13.08
N ALA A 41 5.11 -1.13 12.95
CA ALA A 41 4.39 -1.12 11.67
C ALA A 41 5.18 -0.43 10.53
N ILE A 42 5.95 0.62 10.85
CA ILE A 42 6.82 1.32 9.89
C ILE A 42 7.97 0.41 9.45
N GLU A 43 8.63 -0.26 10.38
CA GLU A 43 9.72 -1.21 10.08
C GLU A 43 9.22 -2.36 9.23
N LEU A 44 8.05 -2.92 9.58
CA LEU A 44 7.41 -4.00 8.84
C LEU A 44 7.19 -3.62 7.36
N VAL A 45 6.52 -2.50 7.07
CA VAL A 45 6.20 -2.14 5.68
C VAL A 45 7.43 -1.76 4.88
N LYS A 46 8.45 -1.16 5.50
CA LYS A 46 9.74 -0.86 4.86
C LYS A 46 10.50 -2.14 4.53
N ARG A 47 10.60 -3.06 5.48
CA ARG A 47 11.25 -4.36 5.28
C ARG A 47 10.57 -5.16 4.17
N LEU A 48 9.24 -5.27 4.22
CA LEU A 48 8.49 -6.03 3.21
C LEU A 48 8.58 -5.39 1.82
N ALA A 49 8.54 -4.06 1.72
CA ALA A 49 8.73 -3.36 0.46
C ALA A 49 10.10 -3.67 -0.16
N GLU A 50 11.17 -3.59 0.64
CA GLU A 50 12.52 -3.90 0.19
C GLU A 50 12.69 -5.37 -0.17
N GLN A 51 12.19 -6.29 0.66
CA GLN A 51 12.28 -7.74 0.41
C GLN A 51 11.56 -8.13 -0.89
N LYS A 52 10.37 -7.54 -1.16
CA LYS A 52 9.65 -7.75 -2.41
C LYS A 52 10.47 -7.33 -3.63
N ALA A 53 11.13 -6.19 -3.57
CA ALA A 53 12.00 -5.75 -4.67
C ALA A 53 13.22 -6.66 -4.83
N ARG A 54 13.90 -7.01 -3.72
CA ARG A 54 15.10 -7.83 -3.75
C ARG A 54 14.85 -9.28 -4.20
N ALA A 55 13.68 -9.83 -3.89
CA ALA A 55 13.30 -11.20 -4.28
C ALA A 55 13.33 -11.42 -5.80
N LEU A 56 13.13 -10.36 -6.58
CA LEU A 56 13.10 -10.43 -8.05
C LEU A 56 14.42 -9.97 -8.70
N ALA A 57 15.40 -9.51 -7.93
CA ALA A 57 16.64 -8.93 -8.46
C ALA A 57 17.46 -9.94 -9.28
N ALA A 58 17.58 -11.19 -8.81
CA ALA A 58 18.35 -12.22 -9.50
C ALA A 58 17.76 -12.62 -10.86
N SER A 59 16.43 -12.65 -10.97
CA SER A 59 15.72 -12.97 -12.22
C SER A 59 15.56 -11.77 -13.16
N HIS A 60 15.77 -10.55 -12.65
CA HIS A 60 15.65 -9.29 -13.40
C HIS A 60 16.89 -8.42 -13.17
N PRO A 61 18.07 -8.84 -13.66
CA PRO A 61 19.28 -8.02 -13.58
C PRO A 61 19.10 -6.77 -14.46
N ALA A 62 19.70 -5.66 -14.06
CA ALA A 62 19.59 -4.38 -14.75
C ALA A 62 18.15 -3.84 -14.93
N HIS A 63 17.36 -3.87 -13.84
CA HIS A 63 16.02 -3.29 -13.75
C HIS A 63 15.94 -2.29 -12.59
N LEU A 64 14.97 -1.38 -12.67
CA LEU A 64 14.47 -0.63 -11.52
C LEU A 64 13.24 -1.37 -10.98
N ILE A 65 13.38 -1.97 -9.80
CA ILE A 65 12.36 -2.84 -9.21
C ILE A 65 11.65 -2.11 -8.08
N ILE A 66 10.33 -1.93 -8.23
CA ILE A 66 9.47 -1.25 -7.28
C ILE A 66 8.83 -2.28 -6.36
N GLY A 67 9.12 -2.20 -5.07
CA GLY A 67 8.44 -2.97 -4.03
C GLY A 67 7.56 -2.08 -3.17
N SER A 68 6.42 -2.57 -2.72
CA SER A 68 5.53 -1.84 -1.83
C SER A 68 4.75 -2.79 -0.93
N ASP A 69 4.53 -2.35 0.31
CA ASP A 69 3.67 -3.02 1.28
C ASP A 69 2.83 -2.01 2.05
N GLN A 70 1.68 -2.42 2.55
CA GLN A 70 0.80 -1.52 3.28
C GLN A 70 0.14 -2.23 4.45
N VAL A 71 0.07 -1.53 5.60
CA VAL A 71 -0.76 -1.90 6.74
C VAL A 71 -1.62 -0.72 7.16
N ALA A 72 -2.79 -1.03 7.74
CA ALA A 72 -3.60 -0.06 8.46
C ALA A 72 -3.32 -0.19 9.96
N VAL A 73 -3.29 0.95 10.66
CA VAL A 73 -3.06 1.01 12.12
C VAL A 73 -4.22 1.74 12.77
N LEU A 74 -4.85 1.10 13.73
CA LEU A 74 -5.89 1.67 14.60
C LEU A 74 -5.40 1.68 16.04
N GLY A 75 -5.13 2.87 16.60
CA GLY A 75 -4.39 2.99 17.84
C GLY A 75 -2.99 2.40 17.72
N GLU A 76 -2.69 1.35 18.50
CA GLU A 76 -1.42 0.62 18.42
C GLU A 76 -1.52 -0.71 17.63
N ARG A 77 -2.72 -1.03 17.13
CA ARG A 77 -2.98 -2.32 16.49
C ARG A 77 -2.82 -2.22 14.97
N ILE A 78 -2.04 -3.13 14.42
CA ILE A 78 -1.97 -3.35 12.97
C ILE A 78 -3.24 -4.10 12.54
N ILE A 79 -3.92 -3.57 11.51
CA ILE A 79 -5.12 -4.14 10.92
C ILE A 79 -4.78 -4.56 9.50
N GLY A 80 -4.87 -5.85 9.23
CA GLY A 80 -4.66 -6.42 7.89
C GLY A 80 -5.94 -6.48 7.06
N LYS A 81 -5.88 -7.28 6.01
CA LYS A 81 -7.03 -7.60 5.16
C LYS A 81 -8.02 -8.47 5.96
N PRO A 82 -9.32 -8.19 5.92
CA PRO A 82 -10.30 -8.94 6.71
C PRO A 82 -10.62 -10.32 6.13
N HIS A 83 -10.56 -10.50 4.82
CA HIS A 83 -10.90 -11.69 4.05
C HIS A 83 -12.36 -12.16 4.14
N THR A 84 -13.09 -11.82 5.20
CA THR A 84 -14.48 -12.21 5.44
C THR A 84 -15.36 -11.01 5.80
N PHE A 85 -16.67 -11.16 5.59
CA PHE A 85 -17.67 -10.16 5.98
C PHE A 85 -17.62 -9.86 7.50
N ASP A 86 -17.60 -10.90 8.34
CA ASP A 86 -17.64 -10.73 9.78
C ASP A 86 -16.42 -9.98 10.32
N LYS A 87 -15.23 -10.32 9.84
CA LYS A 87 -13.99 -9.58 10.20
C LYS A 87 -13.99 -8.17 9.68
N ALA A 88 -14.51 -7.92 8.47
CA ALA A 88 -14.63 -6.57 7.93
C ALA A 88 -15.60 -5.73 8.78
N ARG A 89 -16.73 -6.31 9.20
CA ARG A 89 -17.69 -5.66 10.09
C ARG A 89 -17.07 -5.31 11.45
N GLU A 90 -16.33 -6.25 12.05
CA GLU A 90 -15.60 -6.01 13.32
C GLU A 90 -14.57 -4.87 13.17
N GLN A 91 -13.80 -4.85 12.10
CA GLN A 91 -12.80 -3.81 11.85
C GLN A 91 -13.46 -2.44 11.68
N LEU A 92 -14.55 -2.33 10.91
CA LEU A 92 -15.26 -1.06 10.71
C LEU A 92 -15.97 -0.57 11.96
N LEU A 93 -16.53 -1.47 12.77
CA LEU A 93 -17.09 -1.11 14.09
C LEU A 93 -16.01 -0.54 15.01
N ALA A 94 -14.85 -1.18 15.08
CA ALA A 94 -13.73 -0.70 15.89
C ALA A 94 -13.17 0.65 15.37
N ALA A 95 -13.23 0.91 14.07
CA ALA A 95 -12.76 2.14 13.46
C ALA A 95 -13.80 3.28 13.52
N SER A 96 -15.05 3.01 13.89
CA SER A 96 -16.12 4.00 13.94
C SER A 96 -15.74 5.20 14.82
N GLY A 97 -15.76 6.42 14.26
CA GLY A 97 -15.41 7.66 14.94
C GLY A 97 -13.93 7.78 15.33
N ALA A 98 -13.08 6.87 14.91
CA ALA A 98 -11.64 6.86 15.18
C ALA A 98 -10.82 7.24 13.95
N SER A 99 -9.52 7.37 14.13
CA SER A 99 -8.55 7.61 13.05
C SER A 99 -7.82 6.31 12.71
N VAL A 100 -7.77 5.98 11.44
CA VAL A 100 -6.99 4.85 10.90
C VAL A 100 -5.84 5.42 10.08
N THR A 101 -4.61 5.07 10.44
CA THR A 101 -3.41 5.49 9.70
C THR A 101 -2.93 4.35 8.81
N PHE A 102 -2.86 4.60 7.51
CA PHE A 102 -2.25 3.71 6.55
C PHE A 102 -0.76 4.03 6.44
N LEU A 103 0.07 3.02 6.62
CA LEU A 103 1.50 3.09 6.44
C LEU A 103 1.85 2.32 5.17
N THR A 104 2.36 3.02 4.17
CA THR A 104 2.73 2.39 2.90
C THR A 104 4.23 2.45 2.72
N GLY A 105 4.88 1.29 2.83
CA GLY A 105 6.28 1.09 2.52
C GLY A 105 6.51 1.11 1.01
N LEU A 106 7.59 1.76 0.61
CA LEU A 106 8.02 1.88 -0.78
C LEU A 106 9.52 1.60 -0.86
N ALA A 107 9.90 0.76 -1.82
CA ALA A 107 11.30 0.52 -2.16
C ALA A 107 11.51 0.64 -3.67
N LEU A 108 12.59 1.29 -4.08
CA LEU A 108 13.09 1.28 -5.46
C LEU A 108 14.50 0.71 -5.45
N LEU A 109 14.65 -0.49 -6.01
CA LEU A 109 15.91 -1.19 -6.13
C LEU A 109 16.44 -1.07 -7.56
N ASN A 110 17.63 -0.53 -7.70
CA ASN A 110 18.41 -0.67 -8.92
C ASN A 110 19.16 -2.01 -8.86
N SER A 111 18.66 -3.04 -9.57
CA SER A 111 19.24 -4.39 -9.49
C SER A 111 20.59 -4.51 -10.18
N GLN A 112 21.00 -3.55 -11.00
CA GLN A 112 22.32 -3.49 -11.62
C GLN A 112 23.40 -3.06 -10.63
N THR A 113 23.08 -2.08 -9.77
CA THR A 113 24.05 -1.51 -8.79
C THR A 113 23.87 -2.05 -7.39
N GLY A 114 22.72 -2.64 -7.07
CA GLY A 114 22.32 -3.06 -5.73
C GLY A 114 21.83 -1.90 -4.85
N HIS A 115 21.86 -0.65 -5.34
CA HIS A 115 21.35 0.52 -4.61
C HIS A 115 19.84 0.42 -4.40
N CYS A 116 19.40 0.59 -3.16
CA CYS A 116 17.98 0.53 -2.80
C CYS A 116 17.58 1.76 -1.99
N GLN A 117 16.60 2.50 -2.49
CA GLN A 117 15.95 3.58 -1.76
C GLN A 117 14.72 3.00 -1.07
N VAL A 118 14.53 3.25 0.22
CA VAL A 118 13.40 2.73 1.01
C VAL A 118 12.79 3.83 1.84
N ASP A 119 11.46 3.93 1.83
CA ASP A 119 10.72 4.92 2.61
C ASP A 119 9.36 4.38 3.07
N CYS A 120 8.67 5.14 3.92
CA CYS A 120 7.31 4.89 4.37
C CYS A 120 6.50 6.18 4.30
N VAL A 121 5.36 6.14 3.61
CA VAL A 121 4.45 7.30 3.45
C VAL A 121 3.17 7.05 4.24
N PRO A 122 2.92 7.81 5.32
CA PRO A 122 1.70 7.71 6.09
C PRO A 122 0.54 8.47 5.44
N PHE A 123 -0.68 7.95 5.64
CA PHE A 123 -1.92 8.62 5.28
C PHE A 123 -3.00 8.28 6.29
N THR A 124 -3.63 9.29 6.90
CA THR A 124 -4.62 9.09 7.96
C THR A 124 -6.03 9.38 7.45
N VAL A 125 -6.95 8.50 7.80
CA VAL A 125 -8.38 8.64 7.52
C VAL A 125 -9.11 8.79 8.85
N HIS A 126 -9.87 9.87 8.99
CA HIS A 126 -10.77 10.08 10.12
C HIS A 126 -12.15 9.54 9.76
N MET A 127 -12.57 8.50 10.47
CA MET A 127 -13.84 7.81 10.19
C MET A 127 -15.03 8.57 10.77
N ARG A 128 -16.15 8.55 10.07
CA ARG A 128 -17.44 8.99 10.63
C ARG A 128 -17.86 8.07 11.77
N GLN A 129 -18.81 8.52 12.60
CA GLN A 129 -19.58 7.63 13.45
C GLN A 129 -20.41 6.69 12.56
N LEU A 130 -20.17 5.38 12.69
CA LEU A 130 -20.77 4.34 11.86
C LEU A 130 -21.62 3.44 12.74
N ASP A 131 -22.89 3.27 12.39
CA ASP A 131 -23.76 2.23 12.96
C ASP A 131 -23.63 0.91 12.18
N GLU A 132 -24.11 -0.18 12.78
CA GLU A 132 -24.06 -1.50 12.15
C GLU A 132 -24.79 -1.55 10.81
N ALA A 133 -25.95 -0.90 10.71
CA ALA A 133 -26.76 -0.92 9.49
C ALA A 133 -26.02 -0.22 8.32
N ARG A 134 -25.29 0.86 8.60
CA ARG A 134 -24.48 1.55 7.61
C ARG A 134 -23.29 0.71 7.17
N ILE A 135 -22.60 0.08 8.13
CA ILE A 135 -21.47 -0.83 7.85
C ILE A 135 -21.94 -1.99 7.00
N GLU A 136 -23.03 -2.65 7.35
CA GLU A 136 -23.54 -3.80 6.57
C GLU A 136 -23.95 -3.40 5.15
N ARG A 137 -24.65 -2.25 4.97
CA ARG A 137 -24.99 -1.77 3.62
C ARG A 137 -23.72 -1.53 2.79
N TYR A 138 -22.71 -0.90 3.38
CA TYR A 138 -21.43 -0.66 2.71
C TYR A 138 -20.76 -1.97 2.31
N LEU A 139 -20.60 -2.92 3.24
CA LEU A 139 -19.93 -4.20 2.98
C LEU A 139 -20.63 -5.04 1.91
N ARG A 140 -21.97 -5.01 1.86
CA ARG A 140 -22.74 -5.71 0.83
C ARG A 140 -22.55 -5.13 -0.57
N LEU A 141 -22.36 -3.82 -0.68
CA LEU A 141 -22.18 -3.12 -1.94
C LEU A 141 -20.73 -3.21 -2.45
N GLU A 142 -19.74 -2.96 -1.60
CA GLU A 142 -18.35 -2.82 -2.00
C GLU A 142 -17.53 -4.11 -1.88
N GLN A 143 -17.82 -4.96 -0.89
CA GLN A 143 -17.11 -6.22 -0.60
C GLN A 143 -15.58 -6.06 -0.52
N PRO A 144 -15.06 -5.16 0.33
CA PRO A 144 -13.63 -4.76 0.37
C PRO A 144 -12.77 -5.75 1.18
N TYR A 145 -12.91 -7.05 0.95
CA TYR A 145 -12.30 -8.09 1.78
C TYR A 145 -10.82 -8.29 1.51
N ASP A 146 -10.31 -7.76 0.42
CA ASP A 146 -8.89 -7.73 0.02
C ASP A 146 -8.19 -6.41 0.36
N CYS A 147 -8.88 -5.48 1.02
CA CYS A 147 -8.37 -4.17 1.41
C CYS A 147 -8.05 -4.12 2.91
N ALA A 148 -6.84 -3.69 3.29
CA ALA A 148 -6.49 -3.42 4.68
C ALA A 148 -7.42 -2.34 5.26
N GLY A 149 -7.90 -2.56 6.49
CA GLY A 149 -8.86 -1.65 7.15
C GLY A 149 -10.30 -1.80 6.68
N SER A 150 -10.60 -2.74 5.80
CA SER A 150 -11.96 -3.09 5.35
C SER A 150 -12.69 -2.00 4.58
N PHE A 151 -11.99 -1.14 3.87
CA PHE A 151 -12.62 -0.20 2.95
C PHE A 151 -11.78 0.04 1.68
N LYS A 152 -12.46 0.42 0.62
CA LYS A 152 -11.90 0.73 -0.68
C LYS A 152 -11.97 2.24 -0.91
N ALA A 153 -10.80 2.90 -0.81
CA ALA A 153 -10.72 4.36 -0.84
C ALA A 153 -11.11 4.96 -2.20
N GLU A 154 -10.80 4.26 -3.28
CA GLU A 154 -11.12 4.63 -4.66
C GLU A 154 -12.57 4.32 -5.07
N GLY A 155 -13.33 3.67 -4.19
CA GLY A 155 -14.73 3.32 -4.38
C GLY A 155 -15.64 3.97 -3.35
N LEU A 156 -16.67 3.23 -2.91
CA LEU A 156 -17.67 3.68 -1.96
C LEU A 156 -17.11 3.94 -0.55
N GLY A 157 -15.89 3.46 -0.24
CA GLY A 157 -15.22 3.67 1.04
C GLY A 157 -15.13 5.13 1.46
N VAL A 158 -15.04 6.06 0.50
CA VAL A 158 -15.04 7.51 0.78
C VAL A 158 -16.27 7.96 1.57
N SER A 159 -17.40 7.26 1.46
CA SER A 159 -18.63 7.57 2.20
C SER A 159 -18.49 7.36 3.72
N LEU A 160 -17.50 6.58 4.14
CA LEU A 160 -17.21 6.28 5.55
C LEU A 160 -16.32 7.36 6.20
N PHE A 161 -15.68 8.23 5.40
CA PHE A 161 -14.72 9.21 5.86
C PHE A 161 -15.36 10.51 6.31
N GLN A 162 -14.86 11.11 7.36
CA GLN A 162 -15.13 12.48 7.76
C GLN A 162 -14.10 13.44 7.15
N SER A 163 -12.82 13.08 7.20
CA SER A 163 -11.69 13.83 6.64
C SER A 163 -10.48 12.92 6.45
N THR A 164 -9.47 13.43 5.76
CA THR A 164 -8.21 12.73 5.54
C THR A 164 -7.02 13.68 5.74
N GLU A 165 -5.86 13.11 6.13
CA GLU A 165 -4.58 13.80 6.27
C GLU A 165 -3.46 12.99 5.64
N GLY A 166 -2.63 13.64 4.82
CA GLY A 166 -1.47 13.01 4.21
C GLY A 166 -0.93 13.80 3.04
N SER A 167 0.33 13.56 2.69
CA SER A 167 1.02 14.25 1.60
C SER A 167 0.71 13.66 0.22
N ASP A 168 0.23 12.41 0.17
CA ASP A 168 0.00 11.69 -1.07
C ASP A 168 -1.21 10.74 -0.94
N ALA A 169 -2.33 11.12 -1.55
CA ALA A 169 -3.55 10.31 -1.55
C ALA A 169 -3.37 8.96 -2.26
N THR A 170 -2.40 8.83 -3.16
CA THR A 170 -2.12 7.55 -3.84
C THR A 170 -1.50 6.52 -2.89
N SER A 171 -0.86 6.96 -1.79
CA SER A 171 -0.36 6.08 -0.75
C SER A 171 -1.49 5.31 -0.06
N LEU A 172 -2.65 5.95 0.14
CA LEU A 172 -3.84 5.31 0.71
C LEU A 172 -4.32 4.12 -0.16
N ILE A 173 -4.22 4.24 -1.47
CA ILE A 173 -4.61 3.18 -2.41
C ILE A 173 -3.57 2.05 -2.43
N GLY A 174 -2.29 2.35 -2.14
CA GLY A 174 -1.26 1.33 -1.93
C GLY A 174 0.06 1.53 -2.67
N LEU A 175 0.26 2.65 -3.38
CA LEU A 175 1.55 3.01 -4.01
C LEU A 175 1.75 4.53 -3.96
N PRO A 176 2.70 5.03 -3.16
CA PRO A 176 2.95 6.46 -3.01
C PRO A 176 3.64 7.02 -4.26
N LEU A 177 2.87 7.55 -5.21
CA LEU A 177 3.40 8.00 -6.49
C LEU A 177 4.30 9.22 -6.38
N ILE A 178 3.98 10.19 -5.50
CA ILE A 178 4.82 11.39 -5.32
C ILE A 178 6.22 10.97 -4.89
N ARG A 179 6.31 10.12 -3.85
CA ARG A 179 7.61 9.64 -3.37
C ARG A 179 8.31 8.72 -4.37
N LEU A 180 7.57 7.89 -5.10
CA LEU A 180 8.12 7.05 -6.16
C LEU A 180 8.74 7.89 -7.28
N ILE A 181 8.11 9.00 -7.66
CA ILE A 181 8.65 9.93 -8.66
C ILE A 181 10.00 10.49 -8.20
N ASP A 182 10.12 10.93 -6.94
CA ASP A 182 11.41 11.41 -6.41
C ASP A 182 12.51 10.34 -6.52
N MET A 183 12.18 9.09 -6.16
CA MET A 183 13.12 7.98 -6.25
C MET A 183 13.52 7.68 -7.70
N LEU A 184 12.56 7.71 -8.64
CA LEU A 184 12.81 7.48 -10.07
C LEU A 184 13.65 8.60 -10.68
N LEU A 185 13.39 9.85 -10.32
CA LEU A 185 14.20 11.00 -10.76
C LEU A 185 15.65 10.87 -10.26
N ALA A 186 15.86 10.39 -9.03
CA ALA A 186 17.20 10.14 -8.49
C ALA A 186 17.96 9.04 -9.26
N GLU A 187 17.26 8.10 -9.89
CA GLU A 187 17.82 7.07 -10.79
C GLU A 187 17.91 7.55 -12.25
N GLY A 188 17.65 8.82 -12.52
CA GLY A 188 17.76 9.42 -13.86
C GLY A 188 16.61 9.12 -14.81
N VAL A 189 15.49 8.62 -14.30
CA VAL A 189 14.26 8.43 -15.09
C VAL A 189 13.63 9.79 -15.36
N GLN A 190 13.33 10.09 -16.61
CA GLN A 190 12.64 11.33 -16.97
C GLN A 190 11.13 11.15 -16.79
N ILE A 191 10.55 11.99 -15.96
CA ILE A 191 9.11 12.10 -15.71
C ILE A 191 8.74 13.57 -15.88
N PRO A 192 7.61 13.91 -16.56
CA PRO A 192 7.18 15.28 -16.78
C PRO A 192 7.05 16.11 -15.51
#